data_1b8cfcecccdfe000d997ca630a1f69b2
#
_entry.id   1b8cfcecccdfe000d997ca630a1f69b2
#
_cell.length_a   1.000
_cell.length_b   1.000
_cell.length_c   1.000
_cell.angle_alpha   90.00
_cell.angle_beta   90.00
_cell.angle_gamma   90.00
#
_symmetry.space_group_name_H-M   'P 1'
#
loop_
_entity.id
_entity.type
_entity.pdbx_description
1 polymer ?
#
loop_
_entity_poly.entity_id
_entity_poly.type
_entity_poly.pdbx_seq_one_letter_code
_entity_poly.pdbx_strand_id
1 'polypeptide(L)'
;MPEDAVIQEIDLSCLSSKNDKVSKLENNPKETLLEEATQVLPVFKAIDFWQWLKESLTEYGMEVNQNESVVHRVKEGLLICLPGIIDQFLKQQASLLGIETSSTVLDQRMMLTKAIKKHDALVRNAQNSRIHTYCLGRWENRHLLSGLLIKPEALLDAKTTLPVHQDLTIDPMGNA
;
A
#
# COMPACT_ATOMS: atom_id res chain seq x y z
N MET A 1 56.59 -16.31 -22.18
CA MET A 1 56.87 -15.81 -23.55
C MET A 1 55.59 -15.41 -24.16
N PRO A 2 55.59 -14.29 -24.78
CA PRO A 2 54.76 -13.12 -24.51
C PRO A 2 53.76 -12.92 -25.65
N GLU A 3 52.99 -11.87 -25.54
CA GLU A 3 52.88 -10.76 -26.50
C GLU A 3 51.54 -10.05 -26.26
N ASP A 4 51.64 -8.89 -25.76
CA ASP A 4 51.41 -7.59 -26.41
C ASP A 4 50.03 -7.42 -27.05
N ALA A 5 49.15 -6.71 -26.38
CA ALA A 5 47.98 -6.11 -26.97
C ALA A 5 48.09 -4.59 -26.87
N VAL A 6 48.22 -4.00 -28.01
CA VAL A 6 48.38 -2.59 -28.35
C VAL A 6 47.15 -1.79 -27.98
N ILE A 7 47.37 -0.76 -27.20
CA ILE A 7 46.42 0.33 -26.95
C ILE A 7 46.44 1.26 -28.16
N GLN A 8 45.30 1.47 -28.79
CA GLN A 8 45.14 2.57 -29.75
C GLN A 8 44.46 3.76 -29.07
N GLU A 9 45.26 4.78 -28.89
CA GLU A 9 44.83 6.16 -28.65
C GLU A 9 44.04 6.69 -29.83
N ILE A 10 42.86 7.22 -29.58
CA ILE A 10 42.12 8.00 -30.56
C ILE A 10 42.33 9.47 -30.27
N ASP A 11 43.02 10.09 -31.17
CA ASP A 11 43.37 11.49 -31.23
C ASP A 11 42.14 12.40 -31.45
N LEU A 12 41.90 13.30 -30.49
CA LEU A 12 40.88 14.33 -30.54
C LEU A 12 41.47 15.68 -30.87
N SER A 13 41.91 15.85 -32.11
CA SER A 13 42.24 17.15 -32.62
C SER A 13 41.77 17.29 -34.08
N CYS A 14 40.69 18.01 -34.25
CA CYS A 14 40.41 18.91 -35.36
C CYS A 14 38.92 19.25 -35.44
N LEU A 15 38.54 20.44 -35.07
CA LEU A 15 37.95 21.39 -36.02
C LEU A 15 37.53 22.66 -35.30
N SER A 16 38.43 23.59 -35.35
CA SER A 16 38.11 25.00 -35.17
C SER A 16 37.72 25.55 -36.55
N SER A 17 36.58 26.20 -36.68
CA SER A 17 36.41 27.33 -37.59
C SER A 17 35.10 28.08 -37.36
N LYS A 18 35.24 29.24 -36.81
CA LYS A 18 34.61 30.53 -37.06
C LYS A 18 33.39 30.56 -37.99
N ASN A 19 32.30 31.15 -37.51
CA ASN A 19 31.75 32.33 -38.18
C ASN A 19 30.85 33.14 -37.25
N ASP A 20 31.28 34.39 -37.08
CA ASP A 20 30.49 35.50 -36.56
C ASP A 20 29.28 35.79 -37.46
N LYS A 21 28.13 35.99 -36.89
CA LYS A 21 27.23 37.07 -37.29
C LYS A 21 26.25 37.41 -36.16
N VAL A 22 26.43 38.58 -35.68
CA VAL A 22 25.55 39.37 -34.84
C VAL A 22 24.23 39.64 -35.58
N SER A 23 23.09 39.38 -34.98
CA SER A 23 21.98 40.32 -35.02
C SER A 23 20.80 39.91 -34.13
N LYS A 24 20.44 40.88 -33.31
CA LYS A 24 19.12 41.26 -32.77
C LYS A 24 18.38 40.38 -31.78
N LEU A 25 18.35 41.01 -30.63
CA LEU A 25 17.28 40.94 -29.61
C LEU A 25 15.90 40.66 -30.18
N GLU A 26 15.28 39.62 -29.67
CA GLU A 26 13.86 39.66 -29.39
C GLU A 26 13.64 38.97 -28.03
N ASN A 27 13.10 39.78 -27.13
CA ASN A 27 12.63 39.38 -25.82
C ASN A 27 11.50 38.35 -25.98
N ASN A 28 11.74 37.13 -25.58
CA ASN A 28 10.65 36.18 -25.34
C ASN A 28 10.50 36.02 -23.83
N PRO A 29 9.32 36.33 -23.31
CA PRO A 29 9.09 36.24 -21.87
C PRO A 29 9.17 34.78 -21.45
N LYS A 30 9.90 34.58 -20.35
CA LYS A 30 9.93 33.40 -19.52
C LYS A 30 8.68 32.54 -19.66
N GLU A 31 8.76 31.46 -20.42
CA GLU A 31 8.03 30.27 -20.06
C GLU A 31 8.67 29.73 -18.79
N THR A 32 8.09 30.15 -17.68
CA THR A 32 8.25 29.47 -16.42
C THR A 32 7.55 28.11 -16.65
N LEU A 33 8.29 27.12 -17.12
CA LEU A 33 7.92 25.72 -16.96
C LEU A 33 7.80 25.52 -15.44
N LEU A 34 6.58 25.67 -14.95
CA LEU A 34 6.14 25.04 -13.73
C LEU A 34 6.33 23.54 -14.00
N GLU A 35 7.48 23.02 -13.61
CA GLU A 35 7.62 21.60 -13.32
C GLU A 35 6.60 21.34 -12.22
N GLU A 36 5.40 20.95 -12.61
CA GLU A 36 4.49 20.25 -11.72
C GLU A 36 5.25 19.00 -11.29
N ALA A 37 5.97 19.12 -10.18
CA ALA A 37 6.55 18.00 -9.49
C ALA A 37 5.37 17.08 -9.17
N THR A 38 5.16 16.06 -9.99
CA THR A 38 4.16 15.03 -9.76
C THR A 38 4.57 14.38 -8.43
N GLN A 39 3.91 14.80 -7.37
CA GLN A 39 4.17 14.26 -6.04
C GLN A 39 3.75 12.78 -6.07
N VAL A 40 4.74 11.92 -6.05
CA VAL A 40 4.54 10.47 -6.05
C VAL A 40 4.44 9.99 -4.60
N LEU A 41 3.42 9.20 -4.30
CA LEU A 41 3.27 8.57 -3.00
C LEU A 41 4.53 7.75 -2.65
N PRO A 42 5.10 7.91 -1.45
CA PRO A 42 6.23 7.09 -1.02
C PRO A 42 5.84 5.61 -0.96
N VAL A 43 6.81 4.73 -1.14
CA VAL A 43 6.58 3.28 -1.03
C VAL A 43 6.47 2.89 0.43
N PHE A 44 5.28 2.50 0.88
CA PHE A 44 5.03 2.05 2.25
C PHE A 44 5.44 0.60 2.46
N LYS A 45 5.99 0.33 3.64
CA LYS A 45 6.36 -1.02 4.08
C LYS A 45 5.22 -1.64 4.89
N ALA A 46 5.27 -2.96 5.06
CA ALA A 46 4.30 -3.66 5.90
C ALA A 46 4.29 -3.16 7.36
N ILE A 47 5.45 -2.76 7.89
CA ILE A 47 5.56 -2.24 9.25
C ILE A 47 4.77 -0.93 9.43
N ASP A 48 4.81 -0.04 8.44
CA ASP A 48 4.08 1.23 8.48
C ASP A 48 2.57 0.98 8.53
N PHE A 49 2.10 0.00 7.76
CA PHE A 49 0.71 -0.43 7.77
C PHE A 49 0.28 -1.01 9.12
N TRP A 50 1.07 -1.91 9.70
CA TRP A 50 0.72 -2.54 10.98
C TRP A 50 0.74 -1.56 12.14
N GLN A 51 1.68 -0.63 12.14
CA GLN A 51 1.73 0.44 13.12
C GLN A 51 0.51 1.37 13.00
N TRP A 52 0.22 1.82 11.78
CA TRP A 52 -0.97 2.63 11.51
C TRP A 52 -2.26 1.94 11.94
N LEU A 53 -2.39 0.63 11.66
CA LEU A 53 -3.59 -0.12 12.04
C LEU A 53 -3.72 -0.21 13.57
N LYS A 54 -2.63 -0.46 14.28
CA LYS A 54 -2.61 -0.46 15.74
C LYS A 54 -3.06 0.88 16.29
N GLU A 55 -2.46 1.97 15.87
CA GLU A 55 -2.80 3.33 16.30
C GLU A 55 -4.26 3.68 15.96
N SER A 56 -4.73 3.32 14.77
CA SER A 56 -6.10 3.55 14.35
C SER A 56 -7.12 2.85 15.25
N LEU A 57 -6.82 1.64 15.69
CA LEU A 57 -7.69 0.86 16.58
C LEU A 57 -7.64 1.33 18.04
N THR A 58 -6.50 1.82 18.51
CA THR A 58 -6.28 2.13 19.92
C THR A 58 -6.46 3.61 20.25
N GLU A 59 -6.05 4.49 19.36
CA GLU A 59 -5.96 5.93 19.63
C GLU A 59 -6.96 6.75 18.81
N TYR A 60 -7.17 6.38 17.55
CA TYR A 60 -8.01 7.18 16.64
C TYR A 60 -9.44 6.68 16.51
N GLY A 61 -9.82 5.63 17.26
CA GLY A 61 -11.20 5.15 17.34
C GLY A 61 -11.75 4.65 16.00
N MET A 62 -10.94 3.90 15.24
CA MET A 62 -11.41 3.25 14.02
C MET A 62 -12.68 2.45 14.29
N GLU A 63 -13.71 2.64 13.47
CA GLU A 63 -14.95 1.90 13.57
C GLU A 63 -14.73 0.41 13.31
N VAL A 64 -15.22 -0.42 14.25
CA VAL A 64 -15.12 -1.86 14.19
C VAL A 64 -16.53 -2.45 14.27
N ASN A 65 -16.78 -3.52 13.54
CA ASN A 65 -18.05 -4.25 13.54
C ASN A 65 -19.26 -3.50 12.95
N GLN A 66 -19.06 -2.39 12.27
CA GLN A 66 -20.13 -1.72 11.53
C GLN A 66 -20.28 -2.32 10.13
N ASN A 67 -21.39 -2.04 9.45
CA ASN A 67 -21.66 -2.60 8.11
C ASN A 67 -20.62 -2.24 7.06
N GLU A 68 -20.02 -1.05 7.18
CA GLU A 68 -18.99 -0.55 6.25
C GLU A 68 -17.57 -0.62 6.83
N SER A 69 -17.43 -1.17 8.02
CA SER A 69 -16.11 -1.31 8.65
C SER A 69 -15.23 -2.26 7.86
N VAL A 70 -13.96 -1.92 7.82
CA VAL A 70 -12.92 -2.76 7.20
C VAL A 70 -12.22 -3.66 8.23
N VAL A 71 -12.60 -3.55 9.51
CA VAL A 71 -12.12 -4.40 10.61
C VAL A 71 -13.30 -4.92 11.41
N HIS A 72 -13.30 -6.22 11.65
CA HIS A 72 -14.34 -6.88 12.47
C HIS A 72 -13.68 -7.75 13.55
N ARG A 73 -14.20 -7.67 14.76
CA ARG A 73 -13.79 -8.57 15.83
C ARG A 73 -14.67 -9.83 15.77
N VAL A 74 -14.06 -10.93 15.37
CA VAL A 74 -14.70 -12.26 15.33
C VAL A 74 -14.20 -13.13 16.48
N LYS A 75 -14.82 -14.29 16.72
CA LYS A 75 -14.41 -15.19 17.79
C LYS A 75 -12.95 -15.61 17.70
N GLU A 76 -12.49 -15.85 16.48
CA GLU A 76 -11.15 -16.38 16.20
C GLU A 76 -10.07 -15.29 16.19
N GLY A 77 -10.45 -14.00 16.08
CA GLY A 77 -9.47 -12.92 15.99
C GLY A 77 -10.04 -11.59 15.52
N LEU A 78 -9.19 -10.81 14.89
CA LEU A 78 -9.57 -9.61 14.15
C LEU A 78 -9.52 -9.92 12.66
N LEU A 79 -10.66 -9.84 11.99
CA LEU A 79 -10.77 -9.93 10.55
C LEU A 79 -10.49 -8.55 9.93
N ILE A 80 -9.49 -8.48 9.09
CA ILE A 80 -9.03 -7.27 8.39
C ILE A 80 -9.43 -7.41 6.93
N CYS A 81 -10.49 -6.72 6.51
CA CYS A 81 -11.11 -6.90 5.20
C CYS A 81 -10.24 -6.34 4.06
N LEU A 82 -9.96 -7.18 3.07
CA LEU A 82 -9.21 -6.82 1.88
C LEU A 82 -10.15 -6.62 0.68
N PRO A 83 -9.85 -5.68 -0.21
CA PRO A 83 -8.74 -4.73 -0.20
C PRO A 83 -9.01 -3.46 0.63
N GLY A 84 -10.21 -3.27 1.15
CA GLY A 84 -10.72 -2.02 1.73
C GLY A 84 -9.79 -1.37 2.77
N ILE A 85 -9.20 -2.16 3.67
CA ILE A 85 -8.29 -1.64 4.70
C ILE A 85 -7.03 -1.01 4.10
N ILE A 86 -6.51 -1.59 3.03
CA ILE A 86 -5.31 -1.06 2.36
C ILE A 86 -5.64 0.22 1.63
N ASP A 87 -6.82 0.28 1.00
CA ASP A 87 -7.30 1.49 0.34
C ASP A 87 -7.49 2.64 1.33
N GLN A 88 -8.03 2.34 2.51
CA GLN A 88 -8.19 3.30 3.58
C GLN A 88 -6.83 3.82 4.07
N PHE A 89 -5.86 2.92 4.29
CA PHE A 89 -4.51 3.30 4.67
C PHE A 89 -3.86 4.21 3.63
N LEU A 90 -3.81 3.78 2.36
CA LEU A 90 -3.18 4.54 1.29
C LEU A 90 -3.86 5.90 1.06
N LYS A 91 -5.18 5.96 1.13
CA LYS A 91 -5.95 7.20 1.01
C LYS A 91 -5.64 8.17 2.16
N GLN A 92 -5.55 7.68 3.38
CA GLN A 92 -5.20 8.51 4.52
C GLN A 92 -3.77 9.03 4.42
N GLN A 93 -2.81 8.18 4.03
CA GLN A 93 -1.43 8.61 3.84
C GLN A 93 -1.28 9.63 2.70
N ALA A 94 -1.98 9.44 1.59
CA ALA A 94 -2.03 10.40 0.50
C ALA A 94 -2.57 11.76 0.98
N SER A 95 -3.66 11.74 1.73
CA SER A 95 -4.26 12.95 2.29
C SER A 95 -3.31 13.70 3.23
N LEU A 96 -2.59 12.98 4.10
CA LEU A 96 -1.60 13.57 5.01
C LEU A 96 -0.43 14.21 4.27
N LEU A 97 -0.08 13.69 3.10
CA LEU A 97 1.00 14.21 2.27
C LEU A 97 0.52 15.25 1.24
N GLY A 98 -0.77 15.53 1.17
CA GLY A 98 -1.35 16.45 0.19
C GLY A 98 -1.25 15.94 -1.26
N ILE A 99 -1.20 14.62 -1.46
CA ILE A 99 -1.03 13.97 -2.76
C ILE A 99 -2.38 13.48 -3.25
N GLU A 100 -2.73 13.81 -4.50
CA GLU A 100 -3.91 13.24 -5.14
C GLU A 100 -3.70 11.75 -5.46
N THR A 101 -4.72 10.94 -5.18
CA THR A 101 -4.69 9.50 -5.45
C THR A 101 -4.68 9.24 -6.95
N SER A 102 -3.54 8.82 -7.47
CA SER A 102 -3.33 8.50 -8.89
C SER A 102 -3.22 6.97 -9.12
N SER A 103 -2.98 6.57 -10.37
CA SER A 103 -2.79 5.17 -10.78
C SER A 103 -1.70 4.41 -10.01
N THR A 104 -0.71 5.11 -9.46
CA THR A 104 0.37 4.52 -8.63
C THR A 104 -0.16 3.85 -7.34
N VAL A 105 -1.36 4.22 -6.88
CA VAL A 105 -1.99 3.61 -5.70
C VAL A 105 -2.31 2.13 -5.93
N LEU A 106 -2.67 1.74 -7.14
CA LEU A 106 -3.00 0.33 -7.44
C LEU A 106 -1.77 -0.57 -7.33
N ASP A 107 -0.63 -0.13 -7.84
CA ASP A 107 0.63 -0.88 -7.75
C ASP A 107 1.08 -1.00 -6.30
N GLN A 108 0.98 0.08 -5.52
CA GLN A 108 1.28 0.07 -4.10
C GLN A 108 0.33 -0.84 -3.32
N ARG A 109 -0.97 -0.86 -3.65
CA ARG A 109 -1.95 -1.79 -3.06
C ARG A 109 -1.50 -3.24 -3.22
N MET A 110 -1.11 -3.65 -4.43
CA MET A 110 -0.67 -5.02 -4.70
C MET A 110 0.60 -5.37 -3.93
N MET A 111 1.60 -4.48 -3.94
CA MET A 111 2.85 -4.67 -3.22
C MET A 111 2.63 -4.77 -1.71
N LEU A 112 1.86 -3.85 -1.15
CA LEU A 112 1.55 -3.81 0.27
C LEU A 112 0.74 -5.04 0.70
N THR A 113 -0.29 -5.42 -0.07
CA THR A 113 -1.07 -6.65 0.17
C THR A 113 -0.17 -7.88 0.26
N LYS A 114 0.80 -8.00 -0.65
CA LYS A 114 1.75 -9.11 -0.65
C LYS A 114 2.68 -9.06 0.56
N ALA A 115 3.09 -7.87 0.98
CA ALA A 115 3.99 -7.68 2.12
C ALA A 115 3.29 -7.96 3.45
N ILE A 116 2.08 -7.44 3.68
CA ILE A 116 1.34 -7.64 4.93
C ILE A 116 0.92 -9.10 5.14
N LYS A 117 0.66 -9.86 4.07
CA LYS A 117 0.37 -11.30 4.15
C LYS A 117 1.49 -12.13 4.74
N LYS A 118 2.69 -11.60 4.89
CA LYS A 118 3.84 -12.32 5.46
C LYS A 118 3.93 -12.21 6.98
N HIS A 119 3.05 -11.44 7.62
CA HIS A 119 3.09 -11.23 9.07
C HIS A 119 2.84 -12.53 9.83
N ASP A 120 3.68 -12.81 10.83
CA ASP A 120 3.69 -14.10 11.54
C ASP A 120 2.47 -14.31 12.46
N ALA A 121 1.88 -13.23 12.96
CA ALA A 121 0.68 -13.30 13.81
C ALA A 121 -0.62 -13.59 13.04
N LEU A 122 -0.56 -13.71 11.70
CA LEU A 122 -1.71 -14.07 10.89
C LEU A 122 -2.08 -15.54 11.09
N VAL A 123 -3.35 -15.76 11.35
CA VAL A 123 -3.93 -17.09 11.46
C VAL A 123 -4.08 -17.70 10.08
N ARG A 124 -3.81 -18.99 9.95
CA ARG A 124 -4.05 -19.76 8.72
C ARG A 124 -5.35 -20.54 8.84
N ASN A 125 -6.09 -20.63 7.75
CA ASN A 125 -7.28 -21.49 7.67
C ASN A 125 -6.88 -22.96 7.45
N ALA A 126 -7.87 -23.84 7.36
CA ALA A 126 -7.67 -25.29 7.15
C ALA A 126 -6.88 -25.62 5.87
N GLN A 127 -6.95 -24.80 4.85
CA GLN A 127 -6.22 -24.93 3.59
C GLN A 127 -4.82 -24.31 3.61
N ASN A 128 -4.33 -23.94 4.80
CA ASN A 128 -3.06 -23.24 4.96
C ASN A 128 -3.01 -21.84 4.29
N SER A 129 -4.15 -21.29 3.91
CA SER A 129 -4.29 -19.94 3.41
C SER A 129 -4.33 -18.92 4.55
N ARG A 130 -3.86 -17.71 4.30
CA ARG A 130 -3.99 -16.56 5.21
C ARG A 130 -5.23 -15.72 4.93
N ILE A 131 -5.97 -16.05 3.87
CA ILE A 131 -7.24 -15.41 3.56
C ILE A 131 -8.36 -16.23 4.20
N HIS A 132 -9.20 -15.53 4.93
CA HIS A 132 -10.41 -16.07 5.55
C HIS A 132 -11.62 -15.41 4.92
N THR A 133 -12.68 -16.18 4.76
CA THR A 133 -13.97 -15.66 4.28
C THR A 133 -15.02 -15.85 5.37
N TYR A 134 -15.72 -14.78 5.65
CA TYR A 134 -16.82 -14.72 6.61
C TYR A 134 -18.08 -14.29 5.91
N CYS A 135 -19.21 -14.76 6.41
CA CYS A 135 -20.54 -14.42 5.93
C CYS A 135 -21.21 -13.49 6.93
N LEU A 136 -21.61 -12.31 6.47
CA LEU A 136 -22.44 -11.38 7.23
C LEU A 136 -23.89 -11.52 6.76
N GLY A 137 -24.80 -11.72 7.73
CA GLY A 137 -26.23 -11.85 7.47
C GLY A 137 -26.72 -13.29 7.25
N ARG A 138 -28.01 -13.42 6.94
CA ARG A 138 -28.71 -14.70 6.72
C ARG A 138 -28.76 -15.05 5.24
N TRP A 139 -29.10 -16.29 4.92
CA TRP A 139 -29.06 -16.93 3.60
C TRP A 139 -29.54 -16.08 2.40
N GLU A 140 -30.52 -15.23 2.61
CA GLU A 140 -31.13 -14.46 1.51
C GLU A 140 -30.39 -13.14 1.22
N ASN A 141 -29.69 -12.58 2.20
CA ASN A 141 -28.96 -11.30 2.10
C ASN A 141 -27.57 -11.40 2.70
N ARG A 142 -26.85 -12.46 2.36
CA ARG A 142 -25.49 -12.64 2.87
C ARG A 142 -24.48 -11.85 2.08
N HIS A 143 -23.61 -11.15 2.79
CA HIS A 143 -22.43 -10.51 2.22
C HIS A 143 -21.18 -11.29 2.63
N LEU A 144 -20.32 -11.60 1.66
CA LEU A 144 -19.05 -12.27 1.94
C LEU A 144 -17.97 -11.23 2.17
N LEU A 145 -17.32 -11.33 3.32
CA LEU A 145 -16.16 -10.54 3.69
C LEU A 145 -14.93 -11.41 3.64
N SER A 146 -13.94 -11.01 2.85
CA SER A 146 -12.67 -11.72 2.74
C SER A 146 -11.54 -10.87 3.28
N GLY A 147 -10.67 -11.46 4.07
CA GLY A 147 -9.59 -10.71 4.69
C GLY A 147 -8.54 -11.56 5.37
N LEU A 148 -7.66 -10.89 6.09
CA LEU A 148 -6.64 -11.50 6.94
C LEU A 148 -7.20 -11.63 8.35
N LEU A 149 -6.96 -12.76 8.99
CA LEU A 149 -7.28 -12.97 10.38
C LEU A 149 -6.00 -12.85 11.21
N ILE A 150 -6.00 -11.95 12.19
CA ILE A 150 -4.87 -11.75 13.09
C ILE A 150 -5.30 -11.97 14.55
N LYS A 151 -4.38 -12.46 15.36
CA LYS A 151 -4.63 -12.58 16.81
C LYS A 151 -4.69 -11.18 17.43
N PRO A 152 -5.73 -10.89 18.24
CA PRO A 152 -5.93 -9.56 18.82
C PRO A 152 -4.72 -9.07 19.60
N GLU A 153 -4.11 -9.94 20.37
CA GLU A 153 -2.94 -9.64 21.21
C GLU A 153 -1.69 -9.22 20.43
N ALA A 154 -1.68 -9.43 19.11
CA ALA A 154 -0.60 -8.96 18.25
C ALA A 154 -0.73 -7.48 17.85
N LEU A 155 -1.94 -6.92 17.96
CA LEU A 155 -2.23 -5.53 17.60
C LEU A 155 -2.73 -4.71 18.78
N LEU A 156 -3.50 -5.33 19.68
CA LEU A 156 -4.17 -4.65 20.77
C LEU A 156 -3.44 -4.90 22.08
N ASP A 157 -3.35 -3.87 22.90
CA ASP A 157 -2.87 -4.02 24.26
C ASP A 157 -3.93 -4.74 25.12
N ALA A 158 -3.51 -5.37 26.21
CA ALA A 158 -4.38 -6.16 27.09
C ALA A 158 -5.58 -5.37 27.69
N LYS A 159 -5.50 -4.05 27.64
CA LYS A 159 -6.57 -3.15 28.12
C LYS A 159 -7.62 -2.84 27.05
N THR A 160 -7.31 -3.05 25.79
CA THR A 160 -8.21 -2.74 24.68
C THR A 160 -9.12 -3.94 24.40
N THR A 161 -10.39 -3.82 24.74
CA THR A 161 -11.38 -4.86 24.50
C THR A 161 -12.34 -4.41 23.41
N LEU A 162 -12.39 -5.15 22.30
CA LEU A 162 -13.37 -4.93 21.24
C LEU A 162 -14.48 -5.95 21.33
N PRO A 163 -15.75 -5.54 21.20
CA PRO A 163 -16.89 -6.47 21.23
C PRO A 163 -16.83 -7.40 20.01
N VAL A 164 -17.17 -8.68 20.22
CA VAL A 164 -17.25 -9.66 19.14
C VAL A 164 -18.48 -9.41 18.28
N HIS A 165 -18.31 -9.40 16.97
CA HIS A 165 -19.42 -9.30 16.02
C HIS A 165 -20.25 -10.57 16.04
N GLN A 166 -21.54 -10.44 16.37
CA GLN A 166 -22.40 -11.61 16.61
C GLN A 166 -22.96 -12.23 15.31
N ASP A 167 -23.15 -11.40 14.29
CA ASP A 167 -23.77 -11.82 13.03
C ASP A 167 -22.75 -12.25 11.97
N LEU A 168 -21.46 -12.22 12.29
CA LEU A 168 -20.40 -12.61 11.39
C LEU A 168 -19.97 -14.05 11.66
N THR A 169 -20.20 -14.94 10.72
CA THR A 169 -19.89 -16.36 10.82
C THR A 169 -18.90 -16.80 9.74
N ILE A 170 -18.09 -17.80 10.05
CA ILE A 170 -17.18 -18.39 9.07
C ILE A 170 -18.00 -18.94 7.90
N ASP A 171 -17.62 -18.58 6.68
CA ASP A 171 -18.19 -19.19 5.48
C ASP A 171 -17.61 -20.60 5.30
N PRO A 172 -18.44 -21.66 5.44
CA PRO A 172 -17.95 -23.02 5.33
C PRO A 172 -17.43 -23.37 3.92
N MET A 173 -17.92 -22.66 2.91
CA MET A 173 -17.51 -22.90 1.52
C MET A 173 -16.23 -22.14 1.16
N GLY A 174 -15.99 -20.98 1.76
CA GLY A 174 -14.83 -20.13 1.46
C GLY A 174 -13.56 -20.49 2.23
N ASN A 175 -13.67 -21.35 3.25
CA ASN A 175 -12.56 -21.77 4.12
C ASN A 175 -12.34 -23.29 4.12
N ALA A 176 -13.10 -24.00 3.30
CA ALA A 176 -13.04 -25.47 3.16
C ALA A 176 -11.90 -25.94 2.25
#